data_896a14f24f02f6a8de45be2df87ee171
#
_entry.id   896a14f24f02f6a8de45be2df87ee171
#
_cell.length_a   1.000
_cell.length_b   1.000
_cell.length_c   1.000
_cell.angle_alpha   90.00
_cell.angle_beta   90.00
_cell.angle_gamma   90.00
#
_symmetry.space_group_name_H-M   'P 1'
#
loop_
_entity.id
_entity.type
_entity.pdbx_description
1 polymer ?
#
loop_
_entity_poly.entity_id
_entity_poly.type
_entity_poly.pdbx_seq_one_letter_code
_entity_poly.pdbx_strand_id
1 'polypeptide(L)'
;MASDNQTVIVGNLVDDPELRFTHNGTPVSNLRVAVTQRVLEDGAWRDGQTSFFRVNAWRETAAHLAESLHKGDRVVVLGRLRQRSWETPEGERRSVAEIEADEVAASLKWATAKIERVATGGAGESTRFGSPES
;
A
#
# COMPACT_ATOMS: atom_id res chain seq x y z
N MET A 1 -8.37 3.30 -17.27
CA MET A 1 -7.50 3.70 -18.17
C MET A 1 -6.11 3.55 -17.68
N ALA A 2 -5.27 3.11 -18.46
CA ALA A 2 -3.93 2.85 -18.04
C ALA A 2 -3.21 4.17 -17.81
N SER A 3 -2.37 4.19 -16.84
CA SER A 3 -1.59 5.34 -16.55
C SER A 3 -0.17 5.08 -16.98
N ASP A 4 0.51 6.12 -17.42
CA ASP A 4 1.89 5.96 -17.83
C ASP A 4 2.83 5.96 -16.65
N ASN A 5 2.35 6.20 -15.44
CA ASN A 5 3.28 6.27 -14.32
C ASN A 5 3.04 5.17 -13.31
N GLN A 6 2.82 3.99 -13.78
CA GLN A 6 2.70 2.86 -12.88
C GLN A 6 3.96 2.67 -12.08
N THR A 7 3.80 2.45 -10.79
CA THR A 7 4.91 2.38 -9.85
C THR A 7 4.75 1.15 -8.98
N VAL A 8 5.84 0.45 -8.73
CA VAL A 8 5.85 -0.69 -7.82
C VAL A 8 6.90 -0.41 -6.76
N ILE A 9 6.51 -0.51 -5.49
CA ILE A 9 7.51 -0.44 -4.43
C ILE A 9 7.36 -1.65 -3.53
N VAL A 10 8.46 -2.04 -2.94
CA VAL A 10 8.50 -3.13 -1.98
C VAL A 10 9.23 -2.61 -0.76
N GLY A 11 8.62 -2.69 0.39
CA GLY A 11 9.24 -2.19 1.60
C GLY A 11 8.46 -2.60 2.82
N ASN A 12 8.79 -1.99 3.94
CA ASN A 12 8.18 -2.36 5.20
C ASN A 12 7.29 -1.25 5.71
N LEU A 13 6.18 -1.63 6.32
CA LEU A 13 5.30 -0.64 6.93
C LEU A 13 5.96 -0.02 8.14
N VAL A 14 5.91 1.30 8.20
CA VAL A 14 6.51 2.05 9.29
C VAL A 14 5.59 2.09 10.49
N ASP A 15 4.29 2.07 10.24
CA ASP A 15 3.27 2.12 11.29
C ASP A 15 2.17 1.13 10.96
N ASP A 16 1.32 0.84 11.93
CA ASP A 16 0.10 0.09 11.66
C ASP A 16 -0.76 0.91 10.71
N PRO A 17 -1.35 0.30 9.69
CA PRO A 17 -2.25 1.04 8.82
C PRO A 17 -3.49 1.51 9.57
N GLU A 18 -3.89 2.72 9.30
CA GLU A 18 -5.07 3.27 9.92
C GLU A 18 -6.22 3.23 8.95
N LEU A 19 -7.38 2.85 9.41
CA LEU A 19 -8.57 2.88 8.58
C LEU A 19 -9.38 4.10 8.99
N ARG A 20 -9.63 4.97 8.04
CA ARG A 20 -10.44 6.16 8.26
C ARG A 20 -11.55 6.18 7.24
N PHE A 21 -12.50 7.05 7.43
CA PHE A 21 -13.60 7.19 6.50
C PHE A 21 -13.69 8.64 6.07
N THR A 22 -13.92 8.83 4.78
CA THR A 22 -14.08 10.19 4.28
C THR A 22 -15.41 10.72 4.73
N HIS A 23 -15.63 11.98 4.42
CA HIS A 23 -16.88 12.64 4.70
C HIS A 23 -18.08 11.85 4.16
N ASN A 24 -17.92 11.19 3.04
CA ASN A 24 -19.00 10.40 2.45
C ASN A 24 -19.05 8.98 2.95
N GLY A 25 -18.23 8.62 3.90
CA GLY A 25 -18.24 7.25 4.41
C GLY A 25 -17.38 6.27 3.64
N THR A 26 -16.56 6.73 2.76
CA THR A 26 -15.69 5.84 1.98
C THR A 26 -14.47 5.47 2.81
N PRO A 27 -14.14 4.18 2.92
CA PRO A 27 -12.96 3.78 3.67
C PRO A 27 -11.69 4.17 2.93
N VAL A 28 -10.71 4.65 3.68
CA VAL A 28 -9.41 4.96 3.14
C VAL A 28 -8.37 4.58 4.18
N SER A 29 -7.26 4.04 3.73
CA SER A 29 -6.17 3.71 4.62
C SER A 29 -4.90 4.37 4.09
N ASN A 30 -4.17 4.99 4.99
CA ASN A 30 -2.92 5.65 4.63
C ASN A 30 -1.79 4.83 5.21
N LEU A 31 -0.80 4.56 4.38
CA LEU A 31 0.34 3.75 4.77
C LEU A 31 1.61 4.53 4.58
N ARG A 32 2.59 4.25 5.40
CA ARG A 32 3.94 4.74 5.17
C ARG A 32 4.82 3.53 4.98
N VAL A 33 5.49 3.48 3.85
CA VAL A 33 6.31 2.33 3.48
C VAL A 33 7.75 2.79 3.36
N ALA A 34 8.62 2.13 4.10
CA ALA A 34 10.06 2.42 4.05
C ALA A 34 10.70 1.46 3.06
N VAL A 35 11.36 2.03 2.07
CA VAL A 35 12.05 1.26 1.05
C VAL A 35 13.53 1.53 1.20
N THR A 36 14.28 0.50 1.57
CA THR A 36 15.71 0.64 1.80
C THR A 36 16.46 0.10 0.60
N GLN A 37 17.30 0.93 0.04
CA GLN A 37 18.10 0.57 -1.09
C GLN A 37 19.18 -0.39 -0.64
N ARG A 38 19.45 -1.42 -1.43
CA ARG A 38 20.56 -2.30 -1.15
C ARG A 38 21.67 -1.94 -2.12
N VAL A 39 22.87 -1.74 -1.60
CA VAL A 39 23.99 -1.37 -2.42
C VAL A 39 25.10 -2.40 -2.25
N LEU A 40 25.85 -2.62 -3.34
CA LEU A 40 26.98 -3.53 -3.31
C LEU A 40 28.24 -2.72 -3.19
N GLU A 41 28.98 -2.93 -2.10
CA GLU A 41 30.19 -2.20 -1.84
C GLU A 41 31.27 -3.18 -1.42
N ASP A 42 32.39 -3.14 -2.08
CA ASP A 42 33.53 -4.00 -1.74
C ASP A 42 33.11 -5.46 -1.64
N GLY A 43 32.27 -5.91 -2.56
CA GLY A 43 31.85 -7.28 -2.58
C GLY A 43 30.81 -7.69 -1.58
N ALA A 44 30.32 -6.75 -0.77
CA ALA A 44 29.33 -7.06 0.26
C ALA A 44 28.09 -6.20 0.05
N TRP A 45 26.93 -6.80 0.29
CA TRP A 45 25.68 -6.05 0.24
C TRP A 45 25.43 -5.37 1.55
N ARG A 46 25.02 -4.11 1.50
CA ARG A 46 24.70 -3.38 2.70
C ARG A 46 23.53 -2.48 2.44
N ASP A 47 22.91 -2.03 3.50
CA ASP A 47 21.77 -1.13 3.39
C ASP A 47 22.27 0.25 3.00
N GLY A 48 21.61 0.83 2.03
CA GLY A 48 21.89 2.20 1.64
C GLY A 48 20.83 3.12 2.19
N GLN A 49 20.42 4.06 1.37
CA GLN A 49 19.46 5.07 1.77
C GLN A 49 18.07 4.50 1.89
N THR A 50 17.29 5.02 2.82
CA THR A 50 15.90 4.62 2.99
C THR A 50 15.01 5.77 2.52
N SER A 51 14.04 5.44 1.69
CA SER A 51 13.03 6.39 1.26
C SER A 51 11.70 6.02 1.85
N PHE A 52 10.91 7.02 2.19
CA PHE A 52 9.60 6.79 2.76
C PHE A 52 8.54 7.23 1.78
N PHE A 53 7.59 6.35 1.51
CA PHE A 53 6.53 6.65 0.57
C PHE A 53 5.19 6.64 1.27
N ARG A 54 4.36 7.61 0.93
CA ARG A 54 2.98 7.63 1.39
C ARG A 54 2.13 6.90 0.38
N VAL A 55 1.30 6.00 0.86
CA VAL A 55 0.45 5.19 0.00
C VAL A 55 -0.97 5.31 0.50
N ASN A 56 -1.89 5.55 -0.41
CA ASN A 56 -3.32 5.62 -0.08
C ASN A 56 -4.02 4.44 -0.71
N ALA A 57 -4.83 3.75 0.06
CA ALA A 57 -5.66 2.67 -0.43
C ALA A 57 -7.10 3.00 -0.11
N TRP A 58 -8.01 2.53 -0.94
CA TRP A 58 -9.41 2.94 -0.87
C TRP A 58 -10.35 1.75 -0.84
N ARG A 59 -11.50 1.95 -0.25
CA ARG A 59 -12.64 1.01 -0.29
C ARG A 59 -12.28 -0.33 0.30
N GLU A 60 -12.61 -1.41 -0.34
CA GLU A 60 -12.38 -2.72 0.23
C GLU A 60 -10.92 -3.00 0.48
N THR A 61 -10.05 -2.56 -0.40
CA THR A 61 -8.62 -2.76 -0.18
C THR A 61 -8.18 -2.10 1.12
N ALA A 62 -8.69 -0.90 1.38
CA ALA A 62 -8.34 -0.19 2.62
C ALA A 62 -8.79 -0.98 3.84
N ALA A 63 -10.02 -1.48 3.81
CA ALA A 63 -10.54 -2.23 4.94
C ALA A 63 -9.78 -3.53 5.14
N HIS A 64 -9.49 -4.23 4.05
CA HIS A 64 -8.82 -5.52 4.16
C HIS A 64 -7.39 -5.36 4.65
N LEU A 65 -6.67 -4.36 4.16
CA LEU A 65 -5.28 -4.24 4.58
C LEU A 65 -5.17 -3.75 6.01
N ALA A 66 -6.11 -2.92 6.46
CA ALA A 66 -6.08 -2.46 7.84
C ALA A 66 -6.29 -3.62 8.82
N GLU A 67 -7.02 -4.62 8.37
CA GLU A 67 -7.27 -5.78 9.20
C GLU A 67 -6.12 -6.78 9.13
N SER A 68 -5.33 -6.75 8.08
CA SER A 68 -4.35 -7.80 7.80
C SER A 68 -2.92 -7.42 8.09
N LEU A 69 -2.58 -6.15 7.96
CA LEU A 69 -1.19 -5.75 7.97
C LEU A 69 -0.85 -4.93 9.21
N HIS A 70 0.39 -5.03 9.63
CA HIS A 70 0.85 -4.36 10.83
C HIS A 70 2.21 -3.74 10.60
N LYS A 71 2.60 -2.86 11.50
CA LYS A 71 3.91 -2.24 11.46
C LYS A 71 4.98 -3.32 11.32
N GLY A 72 5.92 -3.09 10.45
CA GLY A 72 7.02 -4.02 10.20
C GLY A 72 6.76 -5.03 9.11
N ASP A 73 5.52 -5.17 8.67
CA ASP A 73 5.24 -6.13 7.61
C ASP A 73 5.81 -5.67 6.29
N ARG A 74 6.34 -6.60 5.52
CA ARG A 74 6.87 -6.31 4.20
C ARG A 74 5.74 -6.39 3.19
N VAL A 75 5.59 -5.35 2.40
CA VAL A 75 4.47 -5.26 1.47
C VAL A 75 4.96 -4.89 0.09
N VAL A 76 4.16 -5.27 -0.89
CA VAL A 76 4.35 -4.89 -2.29
C VAL A 76 3.17 -4.00 -2.64
N VAL A 77 3.46 -2.82 -3.16
CA VAL A 77 2.42 -1.87 -3.53
C VAL A 77 2.57 -1.57 -5.01
N LEU A 78 1.49 -1.74 -5.75
CA LEU A 78 1.41 -1.37 -7.14
C LEU A 78 0.41 -0.24 -7.24
N GLY A 79 0.80 0.86 -7.84
CA GLY A 79 -0.10 1.98 -7.95
C GLY A 79 0.42 3.05 -8.88
N ARG A 80 -0.11 4.24 -8.70
CA ARG A 80 0.24 5.38 -9.54
C ARG A 80 0.73 6.51 -8.68
N LEU A 81 1.81 7.11 -9.10
CA LEU A 81 2.37 8.23 -8.39
C LEU A 81 1.53 9.45 -8.67
N ARG A 82 1.25 10.23 -7.65
CA ARG A 82 0.41 11.40 -7.78
C ARG A 82 0.91 12.48 -6.85
N GLN A 83 0.99 13.68 -7.34
CA GLN A 83 1.44 14.79 -6.54
C GLN A 83 0.24 15.54 -6.02
N ARG A 84 0.25 15.85 -4.74
CA ARG A 84 -0.80 16.63 -4.11
C ARG A 84 -0.18 17.93 -3.63
N SER A 85 -0.82 19.04 -3.92
CA SER A 85 -0.33 20.36 -3.53
C SER A 85 -1.37 21.10 -2.73
N TRP A 86 -0.91 21.93 -1.83
CA TRP A 86 -1.83 22.77 -1.05
C TRP A 86 -1.08 24.02 -0.60
N GLU A 87 -1.84 24.98 -0.13
CA GLU A 87 -1.28 26.21 0.36
C GLU A 87 -1.46 26.26 1.86
N THR A 88 -0.40 26.63 2.58
CA THR A 88 -0.49 26.72 4.02
C THR A 88 -1.15 28.02 4.41
N PRO A 89 -1.58 28.14 5.66
CA PRO A 89 -2.14 29.42 6.11
C PRO A 89 -1.18 30.59 5.98
N GLU A 90 0.12 30.32 5.97
CA GLU A 90 1.10 31.38 5.79
C GLU A 90 1.31 31.72 4.33
N GLY A 91 0.62 31.08 3.41
CA GLY A 91 0.75 31.39 2.01
C GLY A 91 1.81 30.59 1.28
N GLU A 92 2.40 29.62 1.92
CA GLU A 92 3.42 28.81 1.28
C GLU A 92 2.80 27.68 0.50
N ARG A 93 3.36 27.38 -0.65
CA ARG A 93 2.92 26.23 -1.42
C ARG A 93 3.69 25.00 -0.98
N ARG A 94 2.97 23.94 -0.70
CA ARG A 94 3.59 22.67 -0.32
C ARG A 94 3.08 21.58 -1.23
N SER A 95 3.90 20.58 -1.45
CA SER A 95 3.47 19.44 -2.25
C SER A 95 4.10 18.18 -1.72
N VAL A 96 3.45 17.06 -1.98
CA VAL A 96 3.96 15.75 -1.58
C VAL A 96 3.55 14.77 -2.67
N ALA A 97 4.44 13.83 -2.96
CA ALA A 97 4.14 12.76 -3.89
C ALA A 97 3.60 11.58 -3.10
N GLU A 98 2.51 11.02 -3.56
CA GLU A 98 1.86 9.88 -2.92
C GLU A 98 1.60 8.83 -3.96
N ILE A 99 1.44 7.60 -3.52
CA ILE A 99 1.08 6.51 -4.41
C ILE A 99 -0.37 6.14 -4.13
N GLU A 100 -1.19 6.19 -5.17
CA GLU A 100 -2.56 5.73 -5.08
C GLU A 100 -2.52 4.26 -5.44
N ALA A 101 -2.77 3.40 -4.48
CA ALA A 101 -2.56 1.98 -4.66
C ALA A 101 -3.66 1.35 -5.48
N ASP A 102 -3.27 0.54 -6.45
CA ASP A 102 -4.20 -0.33 -7.15
C ASP A 102 -4.18 -1.71 -6.52
N GLU A 103 -3.04 -2.13 -5.99
CA GLU A 103 -2.90 -3.41 -5.33
C GLU A 103 -1.95 -3.28 -4.16
N VAL A 104 -2.28 -3.94 -3.07
CA VAL A 104 -1.39 -4.03 -1.92
C VAL A 104 -1.32 -5.49 -1.55
N ALA A 105 -0.12 -6.01 -1.39
CA ALA A 105 0.07 -7.42 -1.10
C ALA A 105 1.10 -7.60 0.00
N ALA A 106 0.91 -8.64 0.79
CA ALA A 106 1.91 -9.02 1.78
C ALA A 106 3.00 -9.83 1.09
N SER A 107 4.24 -9.55 1.42
CA SER A 107 5.33 -10.31 0.85
C SER A 107 5.53 -11.60 1.64
N LEU A 108 5.71 -12.69 0.93
CA LEU A 108 5.96 -13.96 1.60
C LEU A 108 7.44 -14.31 1.61
N LYS A 109 8.28 -13.35 1.33
CA LYS A 109 9.71 -13.64 1.26
C LYS A 109 10.24 -14.06 2.62
N TRP A 110 9.79 -13.43 3.68
CA TRP A 110 10.29 -13.74 5.02
C TRP A 110 9.16 -14.00 6.02
N ALA A 111 7.96 -14.24 5.53
CA ALA A 111 6.81 -14.46 6.40
C ALA A 111 5.81 -15.38 5.73
N THR A 112 4.97 -16.00 6.52
CA THR A 112 3.86 -16.77 5.97
C THR A 112 2.59 -15.96 6.19
N ALA A 113 1.59 -16.24 5.37
CA ALA A 113 0.30 -15.56 5.50
C ALA A 113 -0.81 -16.54 5.21
N LYS A 114 -1.92 -16.36 5.88
CA LYS A 114 -3.11 -17.12 5.60
C LYS A 114 -4.06 -16.23 4.88
N ILE A 115 -4.62 -16.72 3.79
CA ILE A 115 -5.53 -15.93 2.99
C ILE A 115 -6.95 -16.34 3.32
N GLU A 116 -7.75 -15.34 3.67
CA GLU A 116 -9.15 -15.59 3.94
C GLU A 116 -9.93 -14.84 2.89
N ARG A 117 -10.69 -15.56 2.10
CA ARG A 117 -11.44 -14.91 1.05
C ARG A 117 -12.65 -14.21 1.63
N VAL A 118 -12.90 -13.00 1.17
CA VAL A 118 -13.98 -12.19 1.65
C VAL A 118 -15.06 -12.13 0.58
N ALA A 119 -16.31 -12.29 0.96
CA ALA A 119 -17.39 -12.21 0.00
C ALA A 119 -17.52 -10.78 -0.49
N THR A 120 -17.64 -10.61 -1.79
CA THR A 120 -17.84 -9.30 -2.31
C THR A 120 -19.29 -8.96 -2.17
N GLY A 121 -19.53 -7.71 -2.01
CA GLY A 121 -20.87 -7.30 -1.84
C GLY A 121 -21.71 -7.57 -3.01
N GLY A 122 -22.42 -8.35 -3.13
CA GLY A 122 -23.31 -8.55 -4.16
C GLY A 122 -22.90 -9.44 -5.14
N ALA A 123 -21.80 -9.72 -5.34
CA ALA A 123 -21.60 -10.42 -6.40
C ALA A 123 -21.59 -11.79 -6.23
N GLY A 124 -21.33 -12.23 -5.33
CA GLY A 124 -21.35 -13.57 -5.24
C GLY A 124 -20.52 -14.28 -6.14
N GLU A 125 -20.07 -13.66 -7.02
CA GLU A 125 -19.43 -14.36 -7.89
C GLU A 125 -18.22 -14.75 -7.47
N SER A 126 -17.85 -14.31 -6.45
CA SER A 126 -16.61 -14.75 -6.02
C SER A 126 -16.56 -16.17 -6.00
N THR A 127 -17.58 -16.72 -6.10
CA THR A 127 -17.45 -18.04 -5.94
C THR A 127 -16.95 -18.72 -7.02
N ARG A 128 -16.90 -18.28 -8.02
CA ARG A 128 -16.57 -19.04 -9.01
C ARG A 128 -15.26 -19.39 -9.03
N PHE A 129 -14.48 -18.86 -8.68
CA PHE A 129 -13.32 -19.30 -8.81
C PHE A 129 -12.75 -19.86 -7.80
N GLY A 130 -12.91 -20.37 -7.65
CA GLY A 130 -12.49 -20.84 -6.70
C GLY A 130 -12.74 -21.60 -6.05
N SER A 131 -12.97 -21.95 -6.06
CA SER A 131 -13.23 -22.62 -5.35
C SER A 131 -13.12 -23.20 -4.71
N PRO A 132 -13.18 -23.40 -4.46
CA PRO A 132 -12.99 -23.77 -3.67
C PRO A 132 -12.63 -24.67 -3.11
N GLU A 133 -12.51 -24.98 -3.36
CA GLU A 133 -12.29 -25.76 -2.82
C GLU A 133 -11.56 -25.90 -2.30
N SER A 134 -11.45 -25.61 -2.19
CA SER A 134 -10.91 -25.58 -1.62
C SER A 134 -10.59 -25.52 -1.20
#